data_35c81f02eadc12dbe91c76182a2f2531
#
_entry.id   35c81f02eadc12dbe91c76182a2f2531
#
_cell.length_a   1.000
_cell.length_b   1.000
_cell.length_c   1.000
_cell.angle_alpha   90.00
_cell.angle_beta   90.00
_cell.angle_gamma   90.00
#
_symmetry.space_group_name_H-M   'P 1'
#
loop_
_entity.id
_entity.type
_entity.pdbx_description
1 polymer ?
#
loop_
_entity_poly.entity_id
_entity_poly.type
_entity_poly.pdbx_seq_one_letter_code
_entity_poly.pdbx_strand_id
1 'polypeptide(L)'
;MLKLAEQMKTGTLISNTFTFSFRKGGHNGEVYSATFRPPAFVYKALCYTMLLHITSVENPRFSYLVNLDVEKKISAPLANSSLLERNFAKAFLAELGPEDWIVFNELNFAKRTKTAEEFTDFTSLEVDFTVHVYDIEQEKLTLSYYEVFAYALRPEIIYEGERYALDEQYSIDHDAKYENCLLVFMVLENGQNMDPRNPKTQHAWYFYDTQTLESVDSTKPVDQAFFAEVKKQLPDLAALVKKRHAALRLVYENYCKRENLHFPAPTVTDFSLESFFPTPIIEHQVSRPLASKVGRNDPCPCGSGKKYKKCCMLNTSS
;
A
#
# COMPACT_ATOMS: atom_id res chain seq x y z
N MET A 1 31.01 6.93 -1.61
CA MET A 1 29.71 7.61 -1.71
C MET A 1 29.28 7.59 -3.15
N LEU A 2 28.13 7.01 -3.44
CA LEU A 2 27.59 6.91 -4.81
C LEU A 2 27.16 8.28 -5.35
N LYS A 3 26.96 9.26 -4.47
CA LYS A 3 26.54 10.63 -4.83
C LYS A 3 25.23 10.64 -5.63
N LEU A 4 24.28 9.80 -5.26
CA LEU A 4 23.00 9.71 -5.96
C LEU A 4 22.26 11.03 -5.98
N ALA A 5 22.31 11.80 -4.89
CA ALA A 5 21.73 13.14 -4.83
C ALA A 5 22.31 14.11 -5.88
N GLU A 6 23.60 14.02 -6.15
CA GLU A 6 24.23 14.79 -7.24
C GLU A 6 23.79 14.28 -8.61
N GLN A 7 23.70 12.95 -8.80
CA GLN A 7 23.22 12.35 -10.05
C GLN A 7 21.77 12.73 -10.34
N MET A 8 20.92 12.82 -9.33
CA MET A 8 19.54 13.33 -9.49
C MET A 8 19.53 14.78 -9.94
N LYS A 9 20.32 15.64 -9.31
CA LYS A 9 20.40 17.08 -9.66
C LYS A 9 20.96 17.31 -11.07
N THR A 10 21.90 16.48 -11.52
CA THR A 10 22.52 16.60 -12.85
C THR A 10 21.75 15.89 -13.96
N GLY A 11 20.64 15.21 -13.63
CA GLY A 11 19.84 14.45 -14.60
C GLY A 11 20.53 13.14 -15.06
N THR A 12 21.63 12.73 -14.45
CA THR A 12 22.32 11.48 -14.78
C THR A 12 21.64 10.26 -14.16
N LEU A 13 20.75 10.46 -13.19
CA LEU A 13 19.81 9.43 -12.73
C LEU A 13 18.60 9.43 -13.67
N ILE A 14 18.70 8.76 -14.80
CA ILE A 14 17.65 8.70 -15.82
C ILE A 14 16.74 7.51 -15.53
N SER A 15 15.45 7.76 -15.32
CA SER A 15 14.35 6.79 -15.32
C SER A 15 14.53 5.48 -14.53
N ASN A 16 15.25 5.43 -13.43
CA ASN A 16 15.52 4.26 -12.58
C ASN A 16 16.89 3.59 -12.75
N THR A 17 17.79 4.19 -13.53
CA THR A 17 19.14 3.65 -13.72
C THR A 17 20.16 4.68 -13.29
N PHE A 18 21.15 4.28 -12.54
CA PHE A 18 22.31 5.08 -12.18
C PHE A 18 23.60 4.30 -12.36
N THR A 19 24.70 5.01 -12.51
CA THR A 19 26.03 4.43 -12.61
C THR A 19 26.85 4.73 -11.37
N PHE A 20 27.74 3.83 -11.00
CA PHE A 20 28.66 4.02 -9.88
C PHE A 20 29.96 3.22 -10.09
N SER A 21 30.99 3.59 -9.34
CA SER A 21 32.24 2.83 -9.26
C SER A 21 32.62 2.58 -7.81
N PHE A 22 33.23 1.45 -7.56
CA PHE A 22 33.83 1.14 -6.27
C PHE A 22 35.13 1.92 -6.07
N ARG A 23 35.37 2.40 -4.86
CA ARG A 23 36.58 3.12 -4.48
C ARG A 23 37.58 2.26 -3.73
N LYS A 24 37.13 1.12 -3.22
CA LYS A 24 37.91 0.20 -2.39
C LYS A 24 37.56 -1.24 -2.66
N GLY A 25 38.47 -2.14 -2.30
CA GLY A 25 38.23 -3.59 -2.38
C GLY A 25 38.50 -4.19 -3.74
N GLY A 26 38.05 -5.43 -3.94
CA GLY A 26 38.29 -6.22 -5.16
C GLY A 26 37.64 -5.70 -6.43
N HIS A 27 36.72 -4.74 -6.32
CA HIS A 27 35.99 -4.08 -7.42
C HIS A 27 36.49 -2.65 -7.68
N ASN A 28 37.60 -2.25 -7.08
CA ASN A 28 38.09 -0.87 -7.18
C ASN A 28 38.35 -0.45 -8.63
N GLY A 29 37.72 0.67 -9.02
CA GLY A 29 37.78 1.21 -10.37
C GLY A 29 36.79 0.62 -11.36
N GLU A 30 36.15 -0.50 -11.06
CA GLU A 30 35.11 -1.05 -11.93
C GLU A 30 33.85 -0.17 -11.92
N VAL A 31 33.28 0.01 -13.11
CA VAL A 31 32.05 0.79 -13.29
C VAL A 31 30.86 -0.13 -13.45
N TYR A 32 29.79 0.17 -12.71
CA TYR A 32 28.53 -0.57 -12.73
C TYR A 32 27.35 0.32 -13.08
N SER A 33 26.38 -0.26 -13.75
CA SER A 33 25.04 0.29 -13.94
C SER A 33 24.05 -0.43 -13.05
N ALA A 34 23.30 0.30 -12.26
CA ALA A 34 22.26 -0.24 -11.40
C ALA A 34 20.88 0.22 -11.86
N THR A 35 19.96 -0.71 -11.98
CA THR A 35 18.57 -0.44 -12.36
C THR A 35 17.62 -0.88 -11.24
N PHE A 36 16.74 0.00 -10.83
CA PHE A 36 15.66 -0.33 -9.90
C PHE A 36 14.64 -1.24 -10.59
N ARG A 37 14.34 -2.36 -9.98
CA ARG A 37 13.21 -3.20 -10.38
C ARG A 37 11.96 -2.84 -9.59
N PRO A 38 10.77 -2.87 -10.23
CA PRO A 38 9.53 -2.65 -9.52
C PRO A 38 9.38 -3.68 -8.39
N PRO A 39 8.84 -3.29 -7.25
CA PRO A 39 8.48 -4.26 -6.22
C PRO A 39 7.38 -5.18 -6.75
N ALA A 40 7.48 -6.47 -6.40
CA ALA A 40 6.44 -7.44 -6.72
C ALA A 40 5.12 -7.17 -5.96
N PHE A 41 5.19 -6.42 -4.84
CA PHE A 41 4.06 -6.18 -3.95
C PHE A 41 3.96 -4.68 -3.62
N VAL A 42 2.92 -4.03 -4.14
CA VAL A 42 2.68 -2.59 -3.93
C VAL A 42 1.74 -2.31 -2.74
N TYR A 43 1.04 -3.32 -2.26
CA TYR A 43 0.03 -3.19 -1.20
C TYR A 43 0.57 -3.43 0.22
N LYS A 44 1.79 -3.96 0.38
CA LYS A 44 2.37 -4.14 1.72
C LYS A 44 2.93 -2.82 2.24
N ALA A 45 2.22 -2.20 3.16
CA ALA A 45 2.58 -0.94 3.80
C ALA A 45 4.02 -0.93 4.35
N LEU A 46 4.45 -2.04 4.94
CA LEU A 46 5.76 -2.16 5.61
C LEU A 46 6.84 -2.77 4.70
N CYS A 47 6.67 -2.75 3.38
CA CYS A 47 7.68 -3.28 2.48
C CYS A 47 8.69 -2.20 2.09
N TYR A 48 9.70 -2.03 2.93
CA TYR A 48 10.83 -1.10 2.67
C TYR A 48 11.90 -1.67 1.76
N THR A 49 11.71 -2.86 1.21
CA THR A 49 12.69 -3.50 0.35
C THR A 49 12.57 -3.05 -1.10
N MET A 50 13.71 -2.82 -1.73
CA MET A 50 13.83 -2.54 -3.14
C MET A 50 14.87 -3.45 -3.79
N LEU A 51 14.61 -3.88 -5.01
CA LEU A 51 15.52 -4.74 -5.76
C LEU A 51 16.32 -3.92 -6.77
N LEU A 52 17.64 -4.01 -6.69
CA LEU A 52 18.56 -3.45 -7.67
C LEU A 52 19.11 -4.58 -8.55
N HIS A 53 19.03 -4.40 -9.85
CA HIS A 53 19.79 -5.19 -10.82
C HIS A 53 21.04 -4.39 -11.18
N ILE A 54 22.20 -4.90 -10.79
CA ILE A 54 23.49 -4.22 -10.96
C ILE A 54 24.32 -5.02 -11.95
N THR A 55 24.79 -4.37 -13.02
CA THR A 55 25.53 -4.99 -14.09
C THR A 55 26.84 -4.24 -14.33
N SER A 56 27.94 -4.96 -14.50
CA SER A 56 29.20 -4.34 -14.88
C SER A 56 29.08 -3.71 -16.26
N VAL A 57 29.56 -2.48 -16.41
CA VAL A 57 29.56 -1.77 -17.70
C VAL A 57 30.54 -2.37 -18.68
N GLU A 58 31.71 -2.81 -18.18
CA GLU A 58 32.76 -3.38 -18.99
C GLU A 58 32.49 -4.84 -19.38
N ASN A 59 31.84 -5.59 -18.47
CA ASN A 59 31.50 -6.99 -18.69
C ASN A 59 30.06 -7.31 -18.28
N PRO A 60 29.06 -7.16 -19.18
CA PRO A 60 27.64 -7.37 -18.87
C PRO A 60 27.29 -8.79 -18.40
N ARG A 61 28.18 -9.76 -18.49
CA ARG A 61 28.00 -11.11 -17.94
C ARG A 61 28.05 -11.10 -16.40
N PHE A 62 28.72 -10.12 -15.81
CA PHE A 62 28.72 -9.92 -14.37
C PHE A 62 27.53 -9.06 -13.97
N SER A 63 26.52 -9.73 -13.45
CA SER A 63 25.29 -9.10 -13.00
C SER A 63 24.89 -9.64 -11.62
N TYR A 64 24.44 -8.75 -10.76
CA TYR A 64 24.10 -9.03 -9.37
C TYR A 64 22.72 -8.51 -9.04
N LEU A 65 21.98 -9.27 -8.22
CA LEU A 65 20.73 -8.81 -7.63
C LEU A 65 20.99 -8.41 -6.18
N VAL A 66 20.75 -7.15 -5.86
CA VAL A 66 20.89 -6.62 -4.50
C VAL A 66 19.53 -6.18 -4.00
N ASN A 67 19.05 -6.84 -2.95
CA ASN A 67 17.82 -6.47 -2.28
C ASN A 67 18.16 -5.57 -1.09
N LEU A 68 17.71 -4.31 -1.13
CA LEU A 68 17.95 -3.32 -0.09
C LEU A 68 16.71 -3.16 0.79
N ASP A 69 16.89 -3.24 2.10
CA ASP A 69 15.95 -2.73 3.07
C ASP A 69 16.33 -1.27 3.36
N VAL A 70 15.57 -0.33 2.80
CA VAL A 70 15.91 1.10 2.86
C VAL A 70 15.66 1.70 4.23
N GLU A 71 14.77 1.12 5.04
CA GLU A 71 14.52 1.54 6.41
C GLU A 71 15.67 1.12 7.33
N LYS A 72 16.01 -0.16 7.30
CA LYS A 72 17.09 -0.72 8.14
C LYS A 72 18.48 -0.40 7.62
N LYS A 73 18.58 0.11 6.37
CA LYS A 73 19.83 0.44 5.69
C LYS A 73 20.78 -0.76 5.57
N ILE A 74 20.21 -1.91 5.21
CA ILE A 74 20.93 -3.17 5.05
C ILE A 74 20.59 -3.83 3.71
N SER A 75 21.40 -4.82 3.32
CA SER A 75 21.01 -5.76 2.24
C SER A 75 20.29 -6.94 2.89
N ALA A 76 19.05 -7.18 2.45
CA ALA A 76 18.31 -8.39 2.77
C ALA A 76 18.71 -9.49 1.75
N PRO A 77 19.31 -10.62 2.18
CA PRO A 77 19.70 -11.66 1.24
C PRO A 77 18.46 -12.27 0.56
N LEU A 78 18.51 -12.47 -0.73
CA LEU A 78 17.53 -13.28 -1.44
C LEU A 78 17.72 -14.75 -1.07
N ALA A 79 16.65 -15.54 -1.03
CA ALA A 79 16.66 -16.92 -0.54
C ALA A 79 17.75 -17.81 -1.19
N ASN A 80 18.10 -17.55 -2.46
CA ASN A 80 19.07 -18.33 -3.23
C ASN A 80 20.34 -17.55 -3.57
N SER A 81 20.66 -16.48 -2.83
CA SER A 81 21.87 -15.68 -3.11
C SER A 81 23.14 -16.49 -2.90
N SER A 82 23.98 -16.48 -3.92
CA SER A 82 25.34 -17.06 -3.86
C SER A 82 26.24 -16.28 -2.88
N LEU A 83 27.35 -16.89 -2.47
CA LEU A 83 28.34 -16.20 -1.66
C LEU A 83 28.91 -14.96 -2.37
N LEU A 84 29.07 -15.05 -3.68
CA LEU A 84 29.56 -13.95 -4.52
C LEU A 84 28.60 -12.74 -4.49
N GLU A 85 27.30 -12.98 -4.66
CA GLU A 85 26.28 -11.94 -4.59
C GLU A 85 26.20 -11.29 -3.20
N ARG A 86 26.31 -12.08 -2.14
CA ARG A 86 26.34 -11.57 -0.76
C ARG A 86 27.58 -10.70 -0.50
N ASN A 87 28.74 -11.10 -1.01
CA ASN A 87 29.97 -10.32 -0.86
C ASN A 87 29.90 -9.02 -1.68
N PHE A 88 29.36 -9.09 -2.90
CA PHE A 88 29.12 -7.91 -3.73
C PHE A 88 28.16 -6.94 -3.05
N ALA A 89 27.04 -7.43 -2.51
CA ALA A 89 26.06 -6.59 -1.78
C ALA A 89 26.70 -5.90 -0.57
N LYS A 90 27.55 -6.59 0.19
CA LYS A 90 28.31 -5.96 1.29
C LYS A 90 29.25 -4.86 0.82
N ALA A 91 29.97 -5.11 -0.28
CA ALA A 91 30.86 -4.10 -0.87
C ALA A 91 30.06 -2.89 -1.36
N PHE A 92 28.91 -3.11 -2.02
CA PHE A 92 28.00 -2.07 -2.46
C PHE A 92 27.49 -1.21 -1.29
N LEU A 93 27.01 -1.85 -0.22
CA LEU A 93 26.56 -1.14 0.98
C LEU A 93 27.64 -0.24 1.60
N ALA A 94 28.90 -0.69 1.58
CA ALA A 94 30.02 0.07 2.11
C ALA A 94 30.33 1.37 1.33
N GLU A 95 29.83 1.48 0.09
CA GLU A 95 29.94 2.70 -0.71
C GLU A 95 28.82 3.72 -0.44
N LEU A 96 27.70 3.30 0.20
CA LEU A 96 26.54 4.15 0.44
C LEU A 96 26.80 5.13 1.59
N GLY A 97 26.50 6.41 1.34
CA GLY A 97 26.46 7.45 2.36
C GLY A 97 25.03 7.69 2.87
N PRO A 98 24.90 8.48 3.95
CA PRO A 98 23.57 8.84 4.49
C PRO A 98 22.64 9.47 3.46
N GLU A 99 23.15 10.32 2.58
CA GLU A 99 22.38 10.98 1.52
C GLU A 99 21.88 10.00 0.46
N ASP A 100 22.66 8.94 0.15
CA ASP A 100 22.24 7.93 -0.81
C ASP A 100 21.03 7.16 -0.31
N TRP A 101 20.94 6.90 0.99
CA TRP A 101 19.77 6.25 1.60
C TRP A 101 18.50 7.10 1.53
N ILE A 102 18.61 8.42 1.66
CA ILE A 102 17.47 9.33 1.47
C ILE A 102 16.96 9.20 0.04
N VAL A 103 17.85 9.27 -0.95
CA VAL A 103 17.50 9.12 -2.36
C VAL A 103 16.87 7.75 -2.65
N PHE A 104 17.41 6.67 -2.10
CA PHE A 104 16.81 5.34 -2.25
C PHE A 104 15.40 5.27 -1.68
N ASN A 105 15.16 5.88 -0.52
CA ASN A 105 13.82 5.91 0.07
C ASN A 105 12.83 6.69 -0.80
N GLU A 106 13.20 7.85 -1.29
CA GLU A 106 12.39 8.66 -2.21
C GLU A 106 12.07 7.91 -3.50
N LEU A 107 13.07 7.28 -4.12
CA LEU A 107 12.89 6.49 -5.34
C LEU A 107 12.02 5.25 -5.10
N ASN A 108 12.20 4.57 -3.97
CA ASN A 108 11.36 3.43 -3.62
C ASN A 108 9.91 3.85 -3.46
N PHE A 109 9.66 4.95 -2.75
CA PHE A 109 8.32 5.50 -2.56
C PHE A 109 7.69 5.91 -3.90
N ALA A 110 8.38 6.75 -4.67
CA ALA A 110 7.88 7.24 -5.96
C ALA A 110 7.56 6.08 -6.94
N LYS A 111 8.41 5.05 -6.96
CA LYS A 111 8.20 3.90 -7.83
C LYS A 111 7.02 3.04 -7.38
N ARG A 112 6.86 2.85 -6.09
CA ARG A 112 5.71 2.12 -5.53
C ARG A 112 4.41 2.87 -5.77
N THR A 113 4.40 4.19 -5.59
CA THR A 113 3.25 5.04 -5.90
C THR A 113 2.86 4.89 -7.36
N LYS A 114 3.81 5.03 -8.29
CA LYS A 114 3.54 4.85 -9.73
C LYS A 114 2.98 3.46 -10.03
N THR A 115 3.58 2.41 -9.48
CA THR A 115 3.11 1.04 -9.69
C THR A 115 1.71 0.83 -9.09
N ALA A 116 1.41 1.40 -7.93
CA ALA A 116 0.10 1.33 -7.30
C ALA A 116 -0.99 2.03 -8.14
N GLU A 117 -0.67 3.19 -8.72
CA GLU A 117 -1.61 3.92 -9.59
C GLU A 117 -1.86 3.23 -10.95
N GLU A 118 -0.83 2.56 -11.48
CA GLU A 118 -0.91 1.80 -12.74
C GLU A 118 -1.46 0.38 -12.57
N PHE A 119 -1.63 -0.07 -11.31
CA PHE A 119 -2.07 -1.43 -11.01
C PHE A 119 -3.56 -1.62 -11.32
N THR A 120 -3.89 -2.67 -12.04
CA THR A 120 -5.26 -2.99 -12.46
C THR A 120 -5.71 -4.42 -12.15
N ASP A 121 -4.76 -5.33 -11.91
CA ASP A 121 -5.08 -6.73 -11.61
C ASP A 121 -5.28 -6.96 -10.10
N PHE A 122 -6.35 -6.39 -9.56
CA PHE A 122 -6.70 -6.52 -8.13
C PHE A 122 -7.09 -7.95 -7.75
N THR A 123 -7.39 -8.82 -8.72
CA THR A 123 -7.74 -10.22 -8.45
C THR A 123 -6.55 -11.07 -8.05
N SER A 124 -5.34 -10.68 -8.46
CA SER A 124 -4.09 -11.36 -8.10
C SER A 124 -3.53 -10.96 -6.73
N LEU A 125 -4.15 -9.98 -6.05
CA LEU A 125 -3.66 -9.51 -4.77
C LEU A 125 -4.01 -10.46 -3.62
N GLU A 126 -2.98 -10.93 -2.93
CA GLU A 126 -3.11 -11.76 -1.72
C GLU A 126 -3.02 -10.89 -0.45
N VAL A 127 -4.01 -10.05 -0.22
CA VAL A 127 -4.11 -9.25 1.00
C VAL A 127 -4.67 -10.11 2.12
N ASP A 128 -4.16 -9.95 3.33
CA ASP A 128 -4.62 -10.63 4.54
C ASP A 128 -5.48 -9.66 5.38
N PHE A 129 -6.77 -9.94 5.47
CA PHE A 129 -7.73 -9.18 6.28
C PHE A 129 -8.07 -9.87 7.59
N THR A 130 -7.35 -10.91 8.00
CA THR A 130 -7.68 -11.71 9.21
C THR A 130 -7.92 -10.84 10.44
N VAL A 131 -7.16 -9.76 10.60
CA VAL A 131 -7.30 -8.83 11.74
C VAL A 131 -8.53 -7.94 11.61
N HIS A 132 -8.98 -7.66 10.38
CA HIS A 132 -10.04 -6.68 10.10
C HIS A 132 -11.41 -7.30 9.85
N VAL A 133 -11.51 -8.62 9.62
CA VAL A 133 -12.80 -9.27 9.26
C VAL A 133 -13.90 -9.00 10.28
N TYR A 134 -13.57 -9.08 11.58
CA TYR A 134 -14.56 -8.82 12.63
C TYR A 134 -15.02 -7.35 12.58
N ASP A 135 -14.10 -6.44 12.49
CA ASP A 135 -14.37 -5.01 12.47
C ASP A 135 -15.21 -4.63 11.24
N ILE A 136 -14.89 -5.20 10.08
CA ILE A 136 -15.61 -4.98 8.82
C ILE A 136 -17.02 -5.59 8.90
N GLU A 137 -17.14 -6.87 9.27
CA GLU A 137 -18.40 -7.61 9.13
C GLU A 137 -19.36 -7.45 10.30
N GLN A 138 -18.85 -7.32 11.53
CA GLN A 138 -19.65 -7.24 12.73
C GLN A 138 -19.84 -5.79 13.22
N GLU A 139 -18.73 -5.04 13.28
CA GLU A 139 -18.77 -3.65 13.76
C GLU A 139 -19.11 -2.65 12.65
N LYS A 140 -19.15 -3.13 11.36
CA LYS A 140 -19.44 -2.30 10.18
C LYS A 140 -18.51 -1.08 10.07
N LEU A 141 -17.26 -1.23 10.50
CA LEU A 141 -16.27 -0.16 10.42
C LEU A 141 -15.80 0.05 8.99
N THR A 142 -15.56 1.29 8.66
CA THR A 142 -14.91 1.65 7.39
C THR A 142 -13.43 1.31 7.41
N LEU A 143 -12.89 0.94 6.25
CA LEU A 143 -11.47 0.67 6.05
C LEU A 143 -10.85 1.75 5.17
N SER A 144 -9.71 2.30 5.60
CA SER A 144 -8.95 3.24 4.79
C SER A 144 -8.37 2.54 3.55
N TYR A 145 -8.46 3.20 2.39
CA TYR A 145 -7.83 2.70 1.16
C TYR A 145 -6.34 2.46 1.34
N TYR A 146 -5.68 3.28 2.14
CA TYR A 146 -4.24 3.25 2.34
C TYR A 146 -3.76 2.17 3.30
N GLU A 147 -4.65 1.53 4.05
CA GLU A 147 -4.30 0.33 4.81
C GLU A 147 -4.00 -0.85 3.89
N VAL A 148 -4.65 -0.91 2.74
CA VAL A 148 -4.42 -1.95 1.72
C VAL A 148 -3.44 -1.45 0.65
N PHE A 149 -3.60 -0.22 0.19
CA PHE A 149 -2.81 0.37 -0.90
C PHE A 149 -1.91 1.51 -0.37
N ALA A 150 -0.99 1.18 0.51
CA ALA A 150 -0.17 2.15 1.24
C ALA A 150 0.66 3.09 0.36
N TYR A 151 0.92 2.72 -0.88
CA TYR A 151 1.67 3.54 -1.84
C TYR A 151 0.80 4.26 -2.87
N ALA A 152 -0.52 4.16 -2.77
CA ALA A 152 -1.41 4.95 -3.61
C ALA A 152 -1.20 6.45 -3.36
N LEU A 153 -1.31 7.23 -4.43
CA LEU A 153 -1.19 8.68 -4.31
C LEU A 153 -2.31 9.23 -3.44
N ARG A 154 -1.95 9.93 -2.40
CA ARG A 154 -2.88 10.58 -1.50
C ARG A 154 -3.21 11.96 -2.05
N PRO A 155 -4.48 12.26 -2.42
CA PRO A 155 -4.85 13.59 -2.88
C PRO A 155 -4.63 14.63 -1.77
N GLU A 156 -4.15 15.79 -2.16
CA GLU A 156 -3.91 16.91 -1.25
C GLU A 156 -4.64 18.15 -1.78
N ILE A 157 -5.05 18.99 -0.85
CA ILE A 157 -5.58 20.33 -1.13
C ILE A 157 -4.90 21.39 -0.24
N ILE A 158 -5.02 22.64 -0.65
CA ILE A 158 -4.62 23.79 0.16
C ILE A 158 -5.87 24.60 0.49
N TYR A 159 -6.11 24.83 1.78
CA TYR A 159 -7.20 25.66 2.25
C TYR A 159 -6.72 26.56 3.39
N GLU A 160 -6.98 27.86 3.29
CA GLU A 160 -6.52 28.88 4.25
C GLU A 160 -5.02 28.81 4.60
N GLY A 161 -4.20 28.44 3.60
CA GLY A 161 -2.74 28.34 3.75
C GLY A 161 -2.26 27.04 4.38
N GLU A 162 -3.15 26.17 4.81
CA GLU A 162 -2.82 24.84 5.33
C GLU A 162 -2.94 23.77 4.22
N ARG A 163 -2.10 22.74 4.30
CA ARG A 163 -2.18 21.58 3.42
C ARG A 163 -2.96 20.45 4.11
N TYR A 164 -3.88 19.88 3.38
CA TYR A 164 -4.68 18.74 3.85
C TYR A 164 -4.45 17.54 2.94
N ALA A 165 -4.26 16.36 3.53
CA ALA A 165 -4.23 15.10 2.81
C ALA A 165 -5.54 14.35 3.01
N LEU A 166 -6.05 13.78 1.94
CA LEU A 166 -7.27 12.97 1.96
C LEU A 166 -6.97 11.54 2.41
N ASP A 167 -7.74 11.06 3.37
CA ASP A 167 -7.90 9.66 3.70
C ASP A 167 -9.33 9.27 3.38
N GLU A 168 -9.52 8.44 2.36
CA GLU A 168 -10.82 7.90 2.03
C GLU A 168 -11.03 6.54 2.69
N GLN A 169 -12.17 6.39 3.37
CA GLN A 169 -12.55 5.19 4.08
C GLN A 169 -13.85 4.63 3.53
N TYR A 170 -13.91 3.31 3.39
CA TYR A 170 -14.95 2.60 2.67
C TYR A 170 -15.60 1.52 3.51
N SER A 171 -16.92 1.43 3.44
CA SER A 171 -17.67 0.27 3.94
C SER A 171 -17.59 -0.83 2.90
N ILE A 172 -16.95 -1.95 3.22
CA ILE A 172 -16.71 -3.07 2.29
C ILE A 172 -17.32 -4.38 2.77
N ASP A 173 -18.08 -4.35 3.86
CA ASP A 173 -18.78 -5.50 4.39
C ASP A 173 -19.81 -6.03 3.37
N HIS A 174 -20.28 -7.27 3.59
CA HIS A 174 -21.19 -7.94 2.66
C HIS A 174 -22.57 -7.24 2.51
N ASP A 175 -23.01 -6.43 3.48
CA ASP A 175 -24.26 -5.68 3.43
C ASP A 175 -24.09 -4.24 2.89
N ALA A 176 -22.86 -3.80 2.65
CA ALA A 176 -22.58 -2.43 2.24
C ALA A 176 -23.22 -2.10 0.90
N LYS A 177 -23.91 -0.95 0.82
CA LYS A 177 -24.64 -0.51 -0.39
C LYS A 177 -23.75 0.18 -1.43
N TYR A 178 -22.49 0.47 -1.10
CA TYR A 178 -21.52 1.12 -2.02
C TYR A 178 -21.95 2.47 -2.61
N GLU A 179 -22.79 3.18 -1.86
CA GLU A 179 -23.35 4.46 -2.29
C GLU A 179 -22.51 5.66 -1.85
N ASN A 180 -21.62 5.46 -0.88
CA ASN A 180 -20.85 6.53 -0.25
C ASN A 180 -19.48 6.07 0.25
N CYS A 181 -18.67 7.03 0.66
CA CYS A 181 -17.45 6.83 1.44
C CYS A 181 -17.31 7.95 2.48
N LEU A 182 -16.48 7.69 3.49
CA LEU A 182 -16.08 8.72 4.44
C LEU A 182 -14.82 9.41 3.93
N LEU A 183 -14.89 10.71 3.71
CA LEU A 183 -13.75 11.56 3.40
C LEU A 183 -13.20 12.16 4.68
N VAL A 184 -11.92 11.96 4.95
CA VAL A 184 -11.20 12.51 6.10
C VAL A 184 -10.04 13.35 5.58
N PHE A 185 -10.14 14.67 5.67
CA PHE A 185 -9.06 15.58 5.29
C PHE A 185 -8.26 15.96 6.52
N MET A 186 -7.05 15.45 6.62
CA MET A 186 -6.13 15.67 7.75
C MET A 186 -5.09 16.72 7.40
N VAL A 187 -4.84 17.65 8.33
CA VAL A 187 -3.78 18.65 8.17
C VAL A 187 -2.41 17.97 8.13
N LEU A 188 -1.59 18.36 7.17
CA LEU A 188 -0.19 17.94 7.07
C LEU A 188 0.70 18.86 7.91
N GLU A 189 0.96 18.47 9.14
CA GLU A 189 1.90 19.15 10.02
C GLU A 189 3.34 18.91 9.54
N ASN A 190 4.11 19.97 9.34
CA ASN A 190 5.48 19.90 8.81
C ASN A 190 5.60 19.10 7.49
N GLY A 191 4.51 19.01 6.72
CA GLY A 191 4.46 18.35 5.42
C GLY A 191 4.44 16.82 5.44
N GLN A 192 4.38 16.18 6.61
CA GLN A 192 4.43 14.70 6.69
C GLN A 192 3.53 14.08 7.76
N ASN A 193 3.29 14.74 8.87
CA ASN A 193 2.51 14.16 9.96
C ASN A 193 1.03 14.46 9.80
N MET A 194 0.20 13.42 9.82
CA MET A 194 -1.26 13.51 9.82
C MET A 194 -1.76 13.10 11.21
N ASP A 195 -2.41 14.03 11.93
CA ASP A 195 -3.10 13.71 13.18
C ASP A 195 -4.62 13.76 12.94
N PRO A 196 -5.33 12.64 12.98
CA PRO A 196 -6.78 12.62 12.82
C PRO A 196 -7.51 13.36 13.94
N ARG A 197 -6.85 13.59 15.08
CA ARG A 197 -7.40 14.36 16.22
C ARG A 197 -7.15 15.85 16.13
N ASN A 198 -6.43 16.33 15.11
CA ASN A 198 -6.24 17.75 14.89
C ASN A 198 -7.62 18.43 14.73
N PRO A 199 -7.92 19.51 15.47
CA PRO A 199 -9.23 20.17 15.42
C PRO A 199 -9.60 20.76 14.06
N LYS A 200 -8.61 20.94 13.16
CA LYS A 200 -8.83 21.39 11.79
C LYS A 200 -9.18 20.24 10.84
N THR A 201 -9.08 18.98 11.26
CA THR A 201 -9.44 17.81 10.43
C THR A 201 -10.90 17.89 10.03
N GLN A 202 -11.20 17.74 8.74
CA GLN A 202 -12.56 17.79 8.19
C GLN A 202 -13.03 16.39 7.83
N HIS A 203 -14.28 16.07 8.19
CA HIS A 203 -14.91 14.79 7.92
C HIS A 203 -16.25 14.99 7.26
N ALA A 204 -16.55 14.20 6.22
CA ALA A 204 -17.89 14.15 5.65
C ALA A 204 -18.15 12.82 4.97
N TRP A 205 -19.38 12.33 5.06
CA TRP A 205 -19.90 11.31 4.17
C TRP A 205 -20.10 11.89 2.79
N TYR A 206 -19.54 11.25 1.77
CA TYR A 206 -19.66 11.64 0.37
C TYR A 206 -20.49 10.61 -0.39
N PHE A 207 -21.64 11.03 -0.90
CA PHE A 207 -22.58 10.20 -1.65
C PHE A 207 -22.27 10.31 -3.16
N TYR A 208 -22.06 9.17 -3.79
CA TYR A 208 -21.52 9.12 -5.17
C TYR A 208 -22.49 9.65 -6.21
N ASP A 209 -23.77 9.29 -6.13
CA ASP A 209 -24.74 9.59 -7.19
C ASP A 209 -25.19 11.04 -7.14
N THR A 210 -25.43 11.56 -5.95
CA THR A 210 -25.84 12.96 -5.77
C THR A 210 -24.65 13.92 -5.68
N GLN A 211 -23.44 13.41 -5.45
CA GLN A 211 -22.24 14.18 -5.14
C GLN A 211 -22.45 15.15 -3.97
N THR A 212 -23.29 14.74 -3.02
CA THR A 212 -23.58 15.49 -1.81
C THR A 212 -22.68 15.07 -0.66
N LEU A 213 -22.61 15.96 0.33
CA LEU A 213 -21.84 15.77 1.54
C LEU A 213 -22.76 15.85 2.75
N GLU A 214 -22.64 14.87 3.64
CA GLU A 214 -23.37 14.85 4.90
C GLU A 214 -22.40 14.84 6.08
N SER A 215 -22.77 15.48 7.15
CA SER A 215 -21.96 15.51 8.36
C SER A 215 -21.91 14.14 9.02
N VAL A 216 -20.72 13.77 9.48
CA VAL A 216 -20.50 12.59 10.34
C VAL A 216 -21.09 12.80 11.74
N ASP A 217 -20.99 14.04 12.23
CA ASP A 217 -21.55 14.45 13.52
C ASP A 217 -22.72 15.39 13.28
N SER A 218 -23.94 14.95 13.61
CA SER A 218 -25.15 15.74 13.41
C SER A 218 -25.16 17.08 14.17
N THR A 219 -24.26 17.26 15.13
CA THR A 219 -24.13 18.52 15.91
C THR A 219 -23.20 19.54 15.20
N LYS A 220 -22.42 19.10 14.20
CA LYS A 220 -21.48 19.94 13.47
C LYS A 220 -21.81 19.92 11.97
N PRO A 221 -22.24 21.03 11.41
CA PRO A 221 -22.50 21.09 9.96
C PRO A 221 -21.20 20.89 9.17
N VAL A 222 -21.36 20.36 7.96
CA VAL A 222 -20.23 20.28 6.99
C VAL A 222 -19.76 21.69 6.67
N ASP A 223 -18.45 21.92 6.69
CA ASP A 223 -17.86 23.18 6.22
C ASP A 223 -18.00 23.29 4.69
N GLN A 224 -19.03 24.01 4.26
CA GLN A 224 -19.35 24.17 2.84
C GLN A 224 -18.25 24.93 2.08
N ALA A 225 -17.56 25.86 2.72
CA ALA A 225 -16.49 26.62 2.09
C ALA A 225 -15.27 25.73 1.85
N PHE A 226 -14.90 24.92 2.84
CA PHE A 226 -13.85 23.91 2.70
C PHE A 226 -14.14 22.95 1.54
N PHE A 227 -15.32 22.34 1.53
CA PHE A 227 -15.65 21.36 0.48
C PHE A 227 -15.93 21.97 -0.90
N ALA A 228 -16.25 23.25 -0.99
CA ALA A 228 -16.25 23.96 -2.28
C ALA A 228 -14.84 24.05 -2.85
N GLU A 229 -13.84 24.31 -2.01
CA GLU A 229 -12.44 24.33 -2.44
C GLU A 229 -11.93 22.91 -2.78
N VAL A 230 -12.35 21.87 -2.03
CA VAL A 230 -12.09 20.48 -2.40
C VAL A 230 -12.56 20.16 -3.81
N LYS A 231 -13.81 20.47 -4.15
CA LYS A 231 -14.38 20.23 -5.49
C LYS A 231 -13.60 20.94 -6.58
N LYS A 232 -13.11 22.14 -6.30
CA LYS A 232 -12.32 22.94 -7.25
C LYS A 232 -10.93 22.35 -7.48
N GLN A 233 -10.25 21.90 -6.42
CA GLN A 233 -8.88 21.37 -6.52
C GLN A 233 -8.86 19.89 -6.94
N LEU A 234 -9.90 19.12 -6.63
CA LEU A 234 -10.05 17.71 -6.95
C LEU A 234 -11.31 17.47 -7.82
N PRO A 235 -11.34 17.93 -9.07
CA PRO A 235 -12.53 17.83 -9.93
C PRO A 235 -12.94 16.38 -10.22
N ASP A 236 -11.99 15.46 -10.24
CA ASP A 236 -12.22 14.04 -10.53
C ASP A 236 -12.42 13.18 -9.26
N LEU A 237 -12.64 13.83 -8.09
CA LEU A 237 -12.77 13.12 -6.80
C LEU A 237 -13.83 12.01 -6.84
N ALA A 238 -14.99 12.28 -7.45
CA ALA A 238 -16.06 11.28 -7.55
C ALA A 238 -15.63 10.01 -8.30
N ALA A 239 -14.95 10.17 -9.41
CA ALA A 239 -14.44 9.05 -10.20
C ALA A 239 -13.34 8.30 -9.45
N LEU A 240 -12.45 9.03 -8.77
CA LEU A 240 -11.36 8.46 -7.99
C LEU A 240 -11.89 7.58 -6.85
N VAL A 241 -12.79 8.12 -6.02
CA VAL A 241 -13.30 7.37 -4.85
C VAL A 241 -14.14 6.17 -5.25
N LYS A 242 -14.96 6.28 -6.30
CA LYS A 242 -15.69 5.13 -6.86
C LYS A 242 -14.75 4.01 -7.32
N LYS A 243 -13.73 4.36 -8.10
CA LYS A 243 -12.72 3.40 -8.58
C LYS A 243 -12.01 2.71 -7.43
N ARG A 244 -11.59 3.46 -6.42
CA ARG A 244 -10.87 2.94 -5.24
C ARG A 244 -11.76 2.07 -4.37
N HIS A 245 -13.02 2.45 -4.18
CA HIS A 245 -14.00 1.62 -3.47
C HIS A 245 -14.19 0.26 -4.16
N ALA A 246 -14.38 0.28 -5.48
CA ALA A 246 -14.51 -0.94 -6.28
C ALA A 246 -13.27 -1.85 -6.17
N ALA A 247 -12.07 -1.26 -6.22
CA ALA A 247 -10.81 -1.99 -6.08
C ALA A 247 -10.68 -2.65 -4.70
N LEU A 248 -10.95 -1.89 -3.64
CA LEU A 248 -10.84 -2.37 -2.25
C LEU A 248 -11.84 -3.51 -1.99
N ARG A 249 -13.08 -3.35 -2.46
CA ARG A 249 -14.10 -4.39 -2.39
C ARG A 249 -13.68 -5.66 -3.10
N LEU A 250 -13.20 -5.56 -4.33
CA LEU A 250 -12.77 -6.72 -5.12
C LEU A 250 -11.66 -7.51 -4.41
N VAL A 251 -10.70 -6.79 -3.83
CA VAL A 251 -9.62 -7.42 -3.05
C VAL A 251 -10.18 -8.13 -1.80
N TYR A 252 -11.12 -7.50 -1.10
CA TYR A 252 -11.77 -8.10 0.07
C TYR A 252 -12.63 -9.33 -0.30
N GLU A 253 -13.42 -9.26 -1.36
CA GLU A 253 -14.20 -10.39 -1.87
C GLU A 253 -13.30 -11.58 -2.27
N ASN A 254 -12.14 -11.30 -2.90
CA ASN A 254 -11.16 -12.34 -3.22
C ASN A 254 -10.55 -12.97 -1.97
N TYR A 255 -10.27 -12.16 -0.95
CA TYR A 255 -9.84 -12.67 0.35
C TYR A 255 -10.91 -13.59 0.95
N CYS A 256 -12.17 -13.15 1.03
CA CYS A 256 -13.27 -13.95 1.56
C CYS A 256 -13.43 -15.28 0.80
N LYS A 257 -13.34 -15.27 -0.52
CA LYS A 257 -13.37 -16.49 -1.35
C LYS A 257 -12.20 -17.43 -1.02
N ARG A 258 -11.00 -16.91 -0.90
CA ARG A 258 -9.78 -17.68 -0.60
C ARG A 258 -9.84 -18.33 0.78
N GLU A 259 -10.34 -17.60 1.78
CA GLU A 259 -10.47 -18.06 3.16
C GLU A 259 -11.79 -18.86 3.39
N ASN A 260 -12.60 -19.07 2.34
CA ASN A 260 -13.91 -19.74 2.42
C ASN A 260 -14.88 -19.07 3.41
N LEU A 261 -14.82 -17.75 3.53
CA LEU A 261 -15.77 -16.97 4.31
C LEU A 261 -17.06 -16.81 3.49
N HIS A 262 -18.18 -17.24 4.06
CA HIS A 262 -19.48 -17.16 3.39
C HIS A 262 -20.36 -16.16 4.11
N PHE A 263 -20.66 -15.08 3.44
CA PHE A 263 -21.65 -14.10 3.85
C PHE A 263 -22.87 -14.22 2.95
N PRO A 264 -24.09 -13.95 3.45
CA PRO A 264 -25.26 -13.91 2.59
C PRO A 264 -25.04 -12.91 1.45
N ALA A 265 -25.56 -13.22 0.27
CA ALA A 265 -25.40 -12.33 -0.88
C ALA A 265 -25.97 -10.94 -0.56
N PRO A 266 -25.29 -9.85 -0.95
CA PRO A 266 -25.79 -8.51 -0.74
C PRO A 266 -27.13 -8.31 -1.45
N THR A 267 -28.03 -7.60 -0.80
CA THR A 267 -29.37 -7.33 -1.34
C THR A 267 -29.39 -6.26 -2.44
N VAL A 268 -28.24 -5.70 -2.79
CA VAL A 268 -28.12 -4.60 -3.77
C VAL A 268 -27.45 -5.07 -5.06
N THR A 269 -28.21 -4.96 -6.15
CA THR A 269 -27.89 -5.54 -7.46
C THR A 269 -27.22 -4.59 -8.46
N ASP A 270 -27.01 -3.31 -8.14
CA ASP A 270 -26.68 -2.31 -9.16
C ASP A 270 -25.24 -1.79 -9.21
N PHE A 271 -24.32 -2.39 -8.45
CA PHE A 271 -22.92 -2.02 -8.55
C PHE A 271 -22.14 -3.04 -9.40
N SER A 272 -22.04 -2.81 -10.69
CA SER A 272 -21.24 -3.65 -11.58
C SER A 272 -19.76 -3.28 -11.50
N LEU A 273 -18.97 -4.11 -10.83
CA LEU A 273 -17.50 -4.02 -10.83
C LEU A 273 -16.92 -4.16 -12.26
N GLU A 274 -17.63 -4.85 -13.14
CA GLU A 274 -17.24 -5.08 -14.54
C GLU A 274 -17.09 -3.78 -15.33
N SER A 275 -17.85 -2.72 -14.97
CA SER A 275 -17.72 -1.40 -15.59
C SER A 275 -16.39 -0.72 -15.32
N PHE A 276 -15.68 -1.11 -14.26
CA PHE A 276 -14.41 -0.51 -13.84
C PHE A 276 -13.20 -1.40 -14.16
N PHE A 277 -13.41 -2.72 -14.23
CA PHE A 277 -12.33 -3.70 -14.41
C PHE A 277 -12.79 -4.81 -15.37
N PRO A 278 -12.58 -4.67 -16.69
CA PRO A 278 -12.92 -5.70 -17.64
C PRO A 278 -11.94 -6.88 -17.51
N THR A 279 -12.25 -7.85 -16.66
CA THR A 279 -11.48 -9.10 -16.57
C THR A 279 -12.41 -10.30 -16.33
N PRO A 280 -12.18 -11.46 -16.96
CA PRO A 280 -13.04 -12.63 -16.82
C PRO A 280 -12.85 -13.30 -15.45
N ILE A 281 -13.97 -13.58 -14.79
CA ILE A 281 -14.03 -14.34 -13.54
C ILE A 281 -13.89 -15.82 -13.88
N ILE A 282 -12.89 -16.49 -13.31
CA ILE A 282 -12.78 -17.96 -13.36
C ILE A 282 -13.43 -18.50 -12.08
N GLU A 283 -14.58 -19.12 -12.23
CA GLU A 283 -15.26 -19.83 -11.15
C GLU A 283 -14.53 -21.12 -10.78
N HIS A 284 -14.08 -21.22 -9.53
CA HIS A 284 -13.81 -22.51 -8.90
C HIS A 284 -14.67 -22.65 -7.63
N GLN A 285 -15.62 -23.59 -7.70
CA GLN A 285 -16.45 -23.99 -6.56
C GLN A 285 -15.65 -24.90 -5.63
N VAL A 286 -15.51 -24.54 -4.37
CA VAL A 286 -15.35 -25.51 -3.27
C VAL A 286 -16.02 -24.97 -2.00
N SER A 287 -17.04 -25.65 -1.52
CA SER A 287 -17.82 -25.33 -0.33
C SER A 287 -17.24 -26.01 0.92
N ARG A 288 -16.98 -25.27 1.99
CA ARG A 288 -16.84 -25.79 3.36
C ARG A 288 -17.60 -24.89 4.36
N PRO A 289 -18.26 -25.45 5.38
CA PRO A 289 -19.08 -24.71 6.32
C PRO A 289 -18.24 -24.00 7.39
N LEU A 290 -18.70 -22.81 7.81
CA LEU A 290 -18.14 -22.00 8.90
C LEU A 290 -18.08 -22.83 10.21
N ALA A 291 -16.89 -22.87 10.78
CA ALA A 291 -16.66 -23.53 12.06
C ALA A 291 -17.21 -22.67 13.21
N SER A 292 -18.04 -23.31 14.05
CA SER A 292 -18.47 -22.83 15.35
C SER A 292 -17.29 -22.33 16.20
N LYS A 293 -17.55 -21.41 17.15
CA LYS A 293 -16.62 -20.80 18.12
C LYS A 293 -15.47 -21.71 18.49
N VAL A 294 -14.25 -21.30 18.12
CA VAL A 294 -13.02 -22.04 18.40
C VAL A 294 -12.84 -22.18 19.91
N GLY A 295 -12.89 -23.40 20.38
CA GLY A 295 -12.70 -23.73 21.79
C GLY A 295 -11.26 -23.46 22.22
N ARG A 296 -11.08 -23.08 23.47
CA ARG A 296 -9.77 -22.76 24.07
C ARG A 296 -8.69 -23.83 23.83
N ASN A 297 -9.09 -25.07 23.66
CA ASN A 297 -8.21 -26.23 23.47
C ASN A 297 -8.13 -26.72 22.02
N ASP A 298 -8.89 -26.12 21.10
CA ASP A 298 -8.90 -26.52 19.70
C ASP A 298 -7.61 -26.11 18.98
N PRO A 299 -7.29 -26.72 17.84
CA PRO A 299 -6.19 -26.28 17.00
C PRO A 299 -6.38 -24.81 16.61
N CYS A 300 -5.31 -24.03 16.69
CA CYS A 300 -5.38 -22.60 16.37
C CYS A 300 -5.70 -22.41 14.87
N PRO A 301 -6.68 -21.58 14.51
CA PRO A 301 -7.06 -21.36 13.13
C PRO A 301 -5.96 -20.68 12.30
N CYS A 302 -4.91 -20.11 12.93
CA CYS A 302 -3.75 -19.57 12.22
C CYS A 302 -2.84 -20.62 11.57
N GLY A 303 -3.17 -21.91 11.65
CA GLY A 303 -2.39 -22.99 11.04
C GLY A 303 -1.08 -23.34 11.75
N SER A 304 -0.80 -22.77 12.93
CA SER A 304 0.45 -23.02 13.68
C SER A 304 0.59 -24.42 14.29
N GLY A 305 -0.45 -25.26 14.24
CA GLY A 305 -0.50 -26.58 14.89
C GLY A 305 -0.61 -26.52 16.42
N LYS A 306 -0.59 -25.33 17.03
CA LYS A 306 -0.71 -25.14 18.49
C LYS A 306 -2.17 -25.01 18.91
N LYS A 307 -2.50 -25.33 20.17
CA LYS A 307 -3.83 -25.08 20.73
C LYS A 307 -4.11 -23.57 20.77
N TYR A 308 -5.34 -23.14 20.48
CA TYR A 308 -5.74 -21.73 20.40
C TYR A 308 -5.31 -20.92 21.64
N LYS A 309 -5.47 -21.46 22.85
CA LYS A 309 -5.02 -20.83 24.12
C LYS A 309 -3.50 -20.61 24.24
N LYS A 310 -2.69 -21.35 23.46
CA LYS A 310 -1.21 -21.24 23.45
C LYS A 310 -0.67 -20.54 22.20
N CYS A 311 -1.53 -19.92 21.44
CA CYS A 311 -1.21 -19.22 20.19
C CYS A 311 -1.94 -17.87 20.13
N CYS A 312 -2.93 -17.71 19.27
CA CYS A 312 -3.59 -16.42 19.02
C CYS A 312 -4.37 -15.88 20.23
N MET A 313 -4.84 -16.73 21.15
CA MET A 313 -5.52 -16.26 22.36
C MET A 313 -4.58 -15.51 23.33
N LEU A 314 -3.27 -15.70 23.27
CA LEU A 314 -2.31 -14.96 24.10
C LEU A 314 -2.05 -13.54 23.59
N ASN A 315 -2.32 -13.29 22.32
CA ASN A 315 -2.11 -11.99 21.69
C ASN A 315 -3.34 -11.07 21.76
N THR A 316 -4.47 -11.57 22.30
CA THR A 316 -5.72 -10.79 22.46
C THR A 316 -5.89 -10.22 23.87
N SER A 317 -4.87 -10.31 24.72
CA SER A 317 -4.92 -9.85 26.13
C SER A 317 -3.84 -8.78 26.38
N SER A 318 -3.75 -7.77 25.51
CA SER A 318 -2.88 -6.61 25.75
C SER A 318 -3.63 -5.34 25.42
#